data_8bd2734433317547c7e18436d3b454ac
#
_entry.id   8bd2734433317547c7e18436d3b454ac
#
_cell.length_a   1.000
_cell.length_b   1.000
_cell.length_c   1.000
_cell.angle_alpha   90.00
_cell.angle_beta   90.00
_cell.angle_gamma   90.00
#
_symmetry.space_group_name_H-M   'P 1'
#
loop_
_entity.id
_entity.type
_entity.pdbx_description
1 polymer ?
#
loop_
_entity_poly.entity_id
_entity_poly.type
_entity_poly.pdbx_seq_one_letter_code
_entity_poly.pdbx_strand_id
1 'polypeptide(L)'
;MAQKINKWRHTHMSEKQFMLLLSVPTGFLAGLSAIIIKKLAHYIRDYFYNIATHDDHYGLLFFILPAIGILLTIIFCRYFLKRDVGHGIPGILYAIQKNKGAVKPYNTFASIITSSLTVGFGGSVGLEGPSVSTGSAIGSNIGQLLRLNQKNIVVLIGMGCAAALASIFQAPITGIIFAIEVFMIDISMASLIPII
;
A
#
# COMPACT_ATOMS: atom_id res chain seq x y z
N MET A 1 12.24 15.66 -17.80
CA MET A 1 12.11 14.25 -18.21
C MET A 1 10.65 13.87 -18.47
N ALA A 2 9.73 14.07 -17.52
CA ALA A 2 8.30 13.74 -17.67
C ALA A 2 7.59 14.41 -18.89
N GLN A 3 7.91 15.66 -19.24
CA GLN A 3 7.34 16.33 -20.41
C GLN A 3 7.79 15.71 -21.74
N LYS A 4 9.03 15.24 -21.85
CA LYS A 4 9.51 14.53 -23.05
C LYS A 4 8.83 13.18 -23.20
N ILE A 5 8.64 12.44 -22.11
CA ILE A 5 7.92 11.16 -22.11
C ILE A 5 6.46 11.35 -22.48
N ASN A 6 5.80 12.41 -21.97
CA ASN A 6 4.41 12.70 -22.30
C ASN A 6 4.22 13.09 -23.79
N LYS A 7 5.15 13.86 -24.35
CA LYS A 7 5.10 14.27 -25.76
C LYS A 7 5.35 13.07 -26.71
N TRP A 8 6.32 12.22 -26.38
CA TRP A 8 6.61 10.99 -27.14
C TRP A 8 5.44 10.00 -27.08
N ARG A 9 4.81 9.86 -25.91
CA ARG A 9 3.63 9.02 -25.67
C ARG A 9 2.48 9.37 -26.61
N HIS A 10 2.10 10.64 -26.67
CA HIS A 10 0.98 11.10 -27.51
C HIS A 10 1.17 10.84 -29.01
N THR A 11 2.42 10.65 -29.44
CA THR A 11 2.75 10.43 -30.85
C THR A 11 2.81 8.94 -31.22
N HIS A 12 3.09 8.03 -30.26
CA HIS A 12 3.42 6.63 -30.56
C HIS A 12 2.55 5.58 -29.88
N MET A 13 1.79 5.94 -28.84
CA MET A 13 1.03 4.97 -28.06
C MET A 13 -0.39 5.48 -27.73
N SER A 14 -1.37 4.56 -27.78
CA SER A 14 -2.71 4.84 -27.26
C SER A 14 -2.67 4.92 -25.73
N GLU A 15 -3.61 5.68 -25.14
CA GLU A 15 -3.71 5.83 -23.69
C GLU A 15 -3.88 4.48 -22.97
N LYS A 16 -4.62 3.55 -23.57
CA LYS A 16 -4.82 2.20 -23.07
C LYS A 16 -3.51 1.40 -23.00
N GLN A 17 -2.72 1.41 -24.07
CA GLN A 17 -1.43 0.71 -24.12
C GLN A 17 -0.44 1.27 -23.09
N PHE A 18 -0.44 2.58 -22.90
CA PHE A 18 0.40 3.22 -21.90
C PHE A 18 0.01 2.84 -20.47
N MET A 19 -1.28 2.82 -20.16
CA MET A 19 -1.76 2.38 -18.83
C MET A 19 -1.46 0.91 -18.58
N LEU A 20 -1.58 0.06 -19.58
CA LEU A 20 -1.22 -1.36 -19.49
C LEU A 20 0.30 -1.54 -19.27
N LEU A 21 1.14 -0.75 -19.90
CA LEU A 21 2.59 -0.77 -19.65
C LEU A 21 2.93 -0.30 -18.22
N LEU A 22 2.17 0.65 -17.67
CA LEU A 22 2.34 1.11 -16.30
C LEU A 22 1.79 0.14 -15.25
N SER A 23 0.88 -0.76 -15.62
CA SER A 23 0.34 -1.75 -14.68
C SER A 23 1.44 -2.70 -14.18
N VAL A 24 2.38 -3.09 -15.03
CA VAL A 24 3.47 -4.00 -14.68
C VAL A 24 4.36 -3.46 -13.55
N PRO A 25 5.02 -2.30 -13.69
CA PRO A 25 5.85 -1.78 -12.61
C PRO A 25 5.03 -1.40 -11.37
N THR A 26 3.80 -0.90 -11.53
CA THR A 26 2.93 -0.56 -10.40
C THR A 26 2.54 -1.82 -9.64
N GLY A 27 2.09 -2.85 -10.32
CA GLY A 27 1.71 -4.13 -9.72
C GLY A 27 2.89 -4.82 -9.04
N PHE A 28 4.06 -4.85 -9.70
CA PHE A 28 5.28 -5.43 -9.14
C PHE A 28 5.71 -4.72 -7.84
N LEU A 29 5.81 -3.40 -7.85
CA LEU A 29 6.22 -2.63 -6.67
C LEU A 29 5.20 -2.73 -5.52
N ALA A 30 3.90 -2.67 -5.84
CA ALA A 30 2.85 -2.79 -4.85
C ALA A 30 2.79 -4.20 -4.24
N GLY A 31 2.88 -5.24 -5.08
CA GLY A 31 2.93 -6.63 -4.62
C GLY A 31 4.16 -6.92 -3.77
N LEU A 32 5.33 -6.43 -4.19
CA LEU A 32 6.56 -6.56 -3.42
C LEU A 32 6.45 -5.88 -2.05
N SER A 33 5.89 -4.66 -2.00
CA SER A 33 5.68 -3.95 -0.74
C SER A 33 4.78 -4.70 0.23
N ALA A 34 3.72 -5.33 -0.26
CA ALA A 34 2.81 -6.15 0.54
C ALA A 34 3.51 -7.41 1.10
N ILE A 35 4.35 -8.07 0.30
CA ILE A 35 5.18 -9.19 0.75
C ILE A 35 6.17 -8.74 1.84
N ILE A 36 6.78 -7.56 1.69
CA ILE A 36 7.68 -7.00 2.69
C ILE A 36 6.96 -6.75 4.01
N ILE A 37 5.76 -6.14 3.99
CA ILE A 37 4.94 -5.93 5.19
C ILE A 37 4.68 -7.25 5.89
N LYS A 38 4.21 -8.26 5.16
CA LYS A 38 3.89 -9.59 5.68
C LYS A 38 5.11 -10.27 6.29
N LYS A 39 6.22 -10.34 5.53
CA LYS A 39 7.45 -10.98 6.01
C LYS A 39 8.03 -10.27 7.23
N LEU A 40 8.05 -8.94 7.24
CA LEU A 40 8.61 -8.17 8.35
C LEU A 40 7.77 -8.35 9.61
N ALA A 41 6.44 -8.32 9.52
CA ALA A 41 5.54 -8.57 10.63
C ALA A 41 5.73 -10.00 11.19
N HIS A 42 5.81 -11.01 10.32
CA HIS A 42 6.06 -12.40 10.75
C HIS A 42 7.44 -12.56 11.38
N TYR A 43 8.49 -11.99 10.80
CA TYR A 43 9.85 -12.07 11.34
C TYR A 43 9.94 -11.50 12.76
N ILE A 44 9.35 -10.32 12.98
CA ILE A 44 9.31 -9.69 14.31
C ILE A 44 8.52 -10.58 15.28
N ARG A 45 7.35 -11.07 14.87
CA ARG A 45 6.51 -11.93 15.70
C ARG A 45 7.23 -13.22 16.10
N ASP A 46 7.82 -13.91 15.13
CA ASP A 46 8.48 -15.19 15.35
C ASP A 46 9.72 -15.03 16.25
N TYR A 47 10.44 -13.92 16.13
CA TYR A 47 11.56 -13.60 17.02
C TYR A 47 11.09 -13.50 18.49
N PHE A 48 10.03 -12.76 18.78
CA PHE A 48 9.51 -12.62 20.14
C PHE A 48 8.80 -13.89 20.63
N TYR A 49 8.12 -14.60 19.73
CA TYR A 49 7.50 -15.88 20.07
C TYR A 49 8.54 -16.91 20.53
N ASN A 50 9.65 -17.03 19.83
CA ASN A 50 10.73 -17.96 20.21
C ASN A 50 11.35 -17.60 21.57
N ILE A 51 11.49 -16.33 21.90
CA ILE A 51 11.97 -15.89 23.22
C ILE A 51 10.95 -16.25 24.31
N ALA A 52 9.67 -16.04 24.04
CA ALA A 52 8.61 -16.24 25.03
C ALA A 52 8.26 -17.71 25.30
N THR A 53 8.60 -18.63 24.39
CA THR A 53 8.32 -20.07 24.55
C THR A 53 9.46 -20.85 25.15
N HIS A 54 10.65 -20.24 25.36
CA HIS A 54 11.80 -20.93 25.94
C HIS A 54 11.70 -21.14 27.47
N ASP A 55 10.86 -20.35 28.18
CA ASP A 55 10.68 -20.44 29.62
C ASP A 55 9.23 -20.19 30.03
N ASP A 56 8.65 -21.02 30.87
CA ASP A 56 7.26 -20.94 31.37
C ASP A 56 6.91 -19.62 32.08
N HIS A 57 7.90 -18.80 32.43
CA HIS A 57 7.72 -17.51 33.11
C HIS A 57 7.41 -16.34 32.18
N TYR A 58 7.56 -16.49 30.87
CA TYR A 58 7.40 -15.38 29.90
C TYR A 58 5.98 -15.19 29.33
N GLY A 59 4.99 -15.94 29.82
CA GLY A 59 3.58 -15.77 29.40
C GLY A 59 3.06 -14.32 29.56
N LEU A 60 3.56 -13.61 30.58
CA LEU A 60 3.22 -12.20 30.81
C LEU A 60 3.76 -11.26 29.70
N LEU A 61 4.82 -11.69 29.02
CA LEU A 61 5.44 -10.93 27.93
C LEU A 61 4.45 -10.71 26.76
N PHE A 62 3.59 -11.70 26.47
CA PHE A 62 2.58 -11.58 25.42
C PHE A 62 1.55 -10.48 25.67
N PHE A 63 1.31 -10.10 26.92
CA PHE A 63 0.41 -8.97 27.23
C PHE A 63 1.09 -7.61 27.10
N ILE A 64 2.41 -7.56 27.32
CA ILE A 64 3.19 -6.32 27.31
C ILE A 64 3.68 -5.99 25.90
N LEU A 65 4.01 -6.98 25.08
CA LEU A 65 4.53 -6.82 23.73
C LEU A 65 3.67 -5.91 22.82
N PRO A 66 2.34 -6.06 22.75
CA PRO A 66 1.51 -5.17 21.94
C PRO A 66 1.59 -3.71 22.38
N ALA A 67 1.67 -3.46 23.68
CA ALA A 67 1.84 -2.11 24.22
C ALA A 67 3.17 -1.48 23.79
N ILE A 68 4.25 -2.27 23.83
CA ILE A 68 5.58 -1.85 23.35
C ILE A 68 5.52 -1.56 21.85
N GLY A 69 4.87 -2.41 21.04
CA GLY A 69 4.71 -2.22 19.60
C GLY A 69 3.98 -0.92 19.26
N ILE A 70 2.89 -0.62 19.97
CA ILE A 70 2.15 0.63 19.82
C ILE A 70 3.02 1.83 20.21
N LEU A 71 3.74 1.75 21.32
CA LEU A 71 4.62 2.81 21.80
C LEU A 71 5.75 3.10 20.80
N LEU A 72 6.40 2.06 20.26
CA LEU A 72 7.42 2.20 19.22
C LEU A 72 6.83 2.84 17.95
N THR A 73 5.63 2.47 17.57
CA THR A 73 4.92 3.06 16.42
C THR A 73 4.65 4.55 16.65
N ILE A 74 4.19 4.94 17.85
CA ILE A 74 3.96 6.35 18.20
C ILE A 74 5.29 7.13 18.19
N ILE A 75 6.35 6.57 18.75
CA ILE A 75 7.69 7.19 18.75
C ILE A 75 8.15 7.40 17.30
N PHE A 76 8.03 6.38 16.46
CA PHE A 76 8.39 6.48 15.04
C PHE A 76 7.60 7.59 14.33
N CYS A 77 6.28 7.62 14.48
CA CYS A 77 5.44 8.66 13.87
C CYS A 77 5.80 10.06 14.37
N ARG A 78 6.01 10.22 15.68
CA ARG A 78 6.23 11.54 16.30
C ARG A 78 7.63 12.09 16.05
N TYR A 79 8.67 11.27 16.13
CA TYR A 79 10.07 11.73 16.07
C TYR A 79 10.67 11.60 14.67
N PHE A 80 10.37 10.52 13.93
CA PHE A 80 10.95 10.29 12.60
C PHE A 80 10.10 10.87 11.49
N LEU A 81 8.81 10.57 11.47
CA LEU A 81 7.93 11.04 10.42
C LEU A 81 7.52 12.50 10.61
N LYS A 82 7.38 12.94 11.88
CA LYS A 82 6.85 14.28 12.28
C LYS A 82 5.54 14.63 11.59
N ARG A 83 4.74 13.62 11.25
CA ARG A 83 3.48 13.73 10.50
C ARG A 83 2.60 12.53 10.85
N ASP A 84 1.30 12.73 10.73
CA ASP A 84 0.36 11.62 10.89
C ASP A 84 0.49 10.67 9.69
N VAL A 85 0.56 9.37 10.00
CA VAL A 85 0.43 8.31 8.99
C VAL A 85 -1.02 8.33 8.51
N GLY A 86 -1.20 8.39 7.20
CA GLY A 86 -2.54 8.47 6.62
C GLY A 86 -3.46 7.35 7.11
N HIS A 87 -4.75 7.67 7.20
CA HIS A 87 -5.79 6.81 7.78
C HIS A 87 -6.15 5.59 6.92
N GLY A 88 -5.17 4.91 6.29
CA GLY A 88 -5.44 3.73 5.46
C GLY A 88 -6.34 4.04 4.26
N ILE A 89 -7.37 3.20 4.05
CA ILE A 89 -8.34 3.34 2.94
C ILE A 89 -9.05 4.70 2.93
N PRO A 90 -9.58 5.22 4.06
CA PRO A 90 -10.22 6.54 4.08
C PRO A 90 -9.30 7.67 3.63
N GLY A 91 -8.02 7.60 3.96
CA GLY A 91 -7.02 8.58 3.52
C GLY A 91 -6.81 8.58 2.01
N ILE A 92 -6.85 7.42 1.37
CA ILE A 92 -6.77 7.29 -0.09
C ILE A 92 -8.03 7.83 -0.76
N LEU A 93 -9.22 7.50 -0.24
CA LEU A 93 -10.48 8.05 -0.73
C LEU A 93 -10.53 9.57 -0.64
N TYR A 94 -10.07 10.13 0.48
CA TYR A 94 -9.94 11.57 0.63
C TYR A 94 -8.99 12.19 -0.41
N ALA A 95 -7.84 11.53 -0.66
CA ALA A 95 -6.88 11.98 -1.67
C ALA A 95 -7.49 11.95 -3.08
N ILE A 96 -8.28 10.92 -3.42
CA ILE A 96 -8.96 10.83 -4.71
C ILE A 96 -9.96 11.99 -4.87
N GLN A 97 -10.78 12.24 -3.85
CA GLN A 97 -11.87 13.23 -3.93
C GLN A 97 -11.39 14.68 -3.84
N LYS A 98 -10.45 14.97 -2.94
CA LYS A 98 -10.02 16.35 -2.61
C LYS A 98 -8.68 16.73 -3.24
N ASN A 99 -7.77 15.79 -3.44
CA ASN A 99 -6.40 16.06 -3.86
C ASN A 99 -6.09 15.48 -5.25
N LYS A 100 -7.09 15.26 -6.10
CA LYS A 100 -6.92 14.72 -7.47
C LYS A 100 -6.14 13.40 -7.51
N GLY A 101 -6.27 12.58 -6.48
CA GLY A 101 -5.55 11.32 -6.34
C GLY A 101 -4.10 11.45 -5.88
N ALA A 102 -3.65 12.64 -5.50
CA ALA A 102 -2.27 12.84 -5.04
C ALA A 102 -2.08 12.38 -3.60
N VAL A 103 -1.39 11.27 -3.43
CA VAL A 103 -0.96 10.71 -2.14
C VAL A 103 0.50 11.09 -1.90
N LYS A 104 0.82 11.47 -0.66
CA LYS A 104 2.18 11.89 -0.31
C LYS A 104 3.14 10.69 -0.33
N PRO A 105 4.38 10.84 -0.87
CA PRO A 105 5.33 9.73 -1.02
C PRO A 105 5.70 9.02 0.28
N TYR A 106 5.74 9.73 1.42
CA TYR A 106 6.10 9.11 2.70
C TYR A 106 5.09 8.04 3.15
N ASN A 107 3.83 8.09 2.71
CA ASN A 107 2.83 7.08 3.04
C ASN A 107 3.21 5.69 2.50
N THR A 108 4.04 5.61 1.47
CA THR A 108 4.50 4.34 0.91
C THR A 108 5.31 3.52 1.92
N PHE A 109 6.25 4.15 2.62
CA PHE A 109 7.10 3.43 3.59
C PHE A 109 6.60 3.54 5.04
N ALA A 110 5.89 4.62 5.37
CA ALA A 110 5.38 4.82 6.71
C ALA A 110 4.43 3.68 7.13
N SER A 111 3.47 3.33 6.25
CA SER A 111 2.54 2.22 6.50
C SER A 111 3.25 0.88 6.65
N ILE A 112 4.34 0.63 5.89
CA ILE A 112 5.14 -0.60 6.00
C ILE A 112 5.72 -0.72 7.40
N ILE A 113 6.40 0.33 7.88
CA ILE A 113 7.09 0.30 9.18
C ILE A 113 6.10 0.23 10.33
N THR A 114 5.09 1.11 10.34
CA THR A 114 4.13 1.20 11.45
C THR A 114 3.31 -0.08 11.60
N SER A 115 2.82 -0.65 10.49
CA SER A 115 2.03 -1.89 10.55
C SER A 115 2.86 -3.09 10.92
N SER A 116 4.10 -3.20 10.40
CA SER A 116 5.00 -4.30 10.74
C SER A 116 5.41 -4.28 12.21
N LEU A 117 5.63 -3.10 12.80
CA LEU A 117 5.86 -2.96 14.23
C LEU A 117 4.62 -3.36 15.03
N THR A 118 3.46 -2.76 14.73
CA THR A 118 2.25 -3.03 15.51
C THR A 118 1.87 -4.51 15.48
N VAL A 119 1.82 -5.12 14.28
CA VAL A 119 1.43 -6.53 14.12
C VAL A 119 2.52 -7.48 14.56
N GLY A 120 3.78 -7.15 14.29
CA GLY A 120 4.92 -7.96 14.69
C GLY A 120 5.07 -8.09 16.20
N PHE A 121 4.71 -7.07 16.96
CA PHE A 121 4.67 -7.10 18.43
C PHE A 121 3.36 -7.69 18.99
N GLY A 122 2.53 -8.31 18.16
CA GLY A 122 1.31 -9.01 18.60
C GLY A 122 0.05 -8.15 18.62
N GLY A 123 0.08 -6.96 18.04
CA GLY A 123 -1.14 -6.16 17.85
C GLY A 123 -2.12 -6.86 16.92
N SER A 124 -3.37 -7.03 17.36
CA SER A 124 -4.44 -7.69 16.59
C SER A 124 -5.04 -6.72 15.58
N VAL A 125 -4.29 -6.40 14.53
CA VAL A 125 -4.72 -5.50 13.44
C VAL A 125 -4.45 -6.20 12.11
N GLY A 126 -5.40 -6.07 11.17
CA GLY A 126 -5.22 -6.60 9.81
C GLY A 126 -4.12 -5.87 9.02
N LEU A 127 -3.45 -6.60 8.15
CA LEU A 127 -2.45 -6.02 7.23
C LEU A 127 -3.08 -5.46 5.95
N GLU A 128 -4.39 -5.61 5.77
CA GLU A 128 -5.13 -5.20 4.59
C GLU A 128 -5.06 -3.68 4.39
N GLY A 129 -5.44 -2.92 5.41
CA GLY A 129 -5.44 -1.46 5.40
C GLY A 129 -4.08 -0.86 5.04
N PRO A 130 -3.00 -1.24 5.74
CA PRO A 130 -1.63 -0.83 5.40
C PRO A 130 -1.20 -1.22 3.99
N SER A 131 -1.55 -2.42 3.52
CA SER A 131 -1.19 -2.89 2.18
C SER A 131 -1.91 -2.11 1.10
N VAL A 132 -3.22 -1.87 1.26
CA VAL A 132 -4.01 -1.00 0.38
C VAL A 132 -3.41 0.41 0.35
N SER A 133 -3.12 0.98 1.53
CA SER A 133 -2.54 2.31 1.62
C SER A 133 -1.19 2.42 0.89
N THR A 134 -0.31 1.44 1.11
CA THR A 134 1.02 1.40 0.48
C THR A 134 0.92 1.19 -1.03
N GLY A 135 0.16 0.19 -1.48
CA GLY A 135 -0.02 -0.10 -2.90
C GLY A 135 -0.65 1.07 -3.66
N SER A 136 -1.70 1.66 -3.09
CA SER A 136 -2.36 2.86 -3.63
C SER A 136 -1.41 4.07 -3.67
N ALA A 137 -0.59 4.26 -2.64
CA ALA A 137 0.42 5.33 -2.62
C ALA A 137 1.48 5.14 -3.71
N ILE A 138 1.91 3.91 -3.97
CA ILE A 138 2.84 3.60 -5.07
C ILE A 138 2.21 3.98 -6.41
N GLY A 139 0.98 3.53 -6.69
CA GLY A 139 0.26 3.87 -7.91
C GLY A 139 0.09 5.38 -8.09
N SER A 140 -0.33 6.08 -7.02
CA SER A 140 -0.45 7.54 -7.03
C SER A 140 0.88 8.23 -7.31
N ASN A 141 1.97 7.80 -6.68
CA ASN A 141 3.29 8.43 -6.85
C ASN A 141 3.84 8.23 -8.27
N ILE A 142 3.63 7.06 -8.87
CA ILE A 142 3.97 6.82 -10.29
C ILE A 142 3.19 7.77 -11.18
N GLY A 143 1.87 7.91 -10.95
CA GLY A 143 1.02 8.82 -11.71
C GLY A 143 1.42 10.29 -11.57
N GLN A 144 1.77 10.72 -10.36
CA GLN A 144 2.26 12.09 -10.10
C GLN A 144 3.62 12.34 -10.76
N LEU A 145 4.55 11.38 -10.68
CA LEU A 145 5.87 11.47 -11.31
C LEU A 145 5.76 11.68 -12.83
N LEU A 146 4.80 10.99 -13.45
CA LEU A 146 4.53 11.09 -14.88
C LEU A 146 3.57 12.22 -15.24
N ARG A 147 3.09 13.00 -14.26
CA ARG A 147 2.15 14.12 -14.42
C ARG A 147 0.90 13.72 -15.20
N LEU A 148 0.31 12.59 -14.83
CA LEU A 148 -0.90 12.09 -15.47
C LEU A 148 -2.12 12.89 -15.00
N ASN A 149 -3.22 12.78 -15.75
CA ASN A 149 -4.49 13.34 -15.36
C ASN A 149 -5.09 12.58 -14.16
N GLN A 150 -6.03 13.20 -13.46
CA GLN A 150 -6.66 12.62 -12.27
C GLN A 150 -7.25 11.23 -12.54
N LYS A 151 -7.91 11.03 -13.66
CA LYS A 151 -8.54 9.75 -14.03
C LYS A 151 -7.51 8.62 -14.07
N ASN A 152 -6.37 8.86 -14.72
CA ASN A 152 -5.30 7.87 -14.83
C ASN A 152 -4.58 7.62 -13.48
N ILE A 153 -4.46 8.65 -12.64
CA ILE A 153 -3.91 8.47 -11.28
C ILE A 153 -4.83 7.58 -10.46
N VAL A 154 -6.15 7.74 -10.54
CA VAL A 154 -7.12 6.88 -9.82
C VAL A 154 -7.03 5.43 -10.30
N VAL A 155 -6.89 5.20 -11.60
CA VAL A 155 -6.69 3.84 -12.14
C VAL A 155 -5.36 3.24 -11.62
N LEU A 156 -4.27 3.99 -11.57
CA LEU A 156 -2.99 3.53 -10.99
C LEU A 156 -3.10 3.24 -9.50
N ILE A 157 -3.86 4.02 -8.75
CA ILE A 157 -4.19 3.75 -7.34
C ILE A 157 -4.89 2.39 -7.22
N GLY A 158 -5.87 2.13 -8.10
CA GLY A 158 -6.58 0.84 -8.15
C GLY A 158 -5.67 -0.33 -8.50
N MET A 159 -4.79 -0.17 -9.48
CA MET A 159 -3.78 -1.19 -9.84
C MET A 159 -2.88 -1.53 -8.66
N GLY A 160 -2.36 -0.52 -7.97
CA GLY A 160 -1.51 -0.70 -6.80
C GLY A 160 -2.26 -1.36 -5.64
N CYS A 161 -3.51 -0.97 -5.41
CA CYS A 161 -4.38 -1.60 -4.41
C CYS A 161 -4.63 -3.08 -4.73
N ALA A 162 -5.07 -3.37 -5.96
CA ALA A 162 -5.38 -4.73 -6.40
C ALA A 162 -4.17 -5.65 -6.25
N ALA A 163 -2.99 -5.22 -6.71
CA ALA A 163 -1.76 -5.99 -6.63
C ALA A 163 -1.30 -6.23 -5.18
N ALA A 164 -1.42 -5.22 -4.30
CA ALA A 164 -1.07 -5.36 -2.89
C ALA A 164 -1.98 -6.36 -2.19
N LEU A 165 -3.30 -6.28 -2.39
CA LEU A 165 -4.26 -7.22 -1.81
C LEU A 165 -4.11 -8.63 -2.39
N ALA A 166 -3.93 -8.75 -3.72
CA ALA A 166 -3.67 -10.03 -4.36
C ALA A 166 -2.47 -10.74 -3.74
N SER A 167 -1.41 -9.98 -3.41
CA SER A 167 -0.19 -10.52 -2.80
C SER A 167 -0.37 -10.92 -1.33
N ILE A 168 -1.14 -10.16 -0.55
CA ILE A 168 -1.40 -10.48 0.87
C ILE A 168 -2.27 -11.74 1.00
N PHE A 169 -3.38 -11.78 0.25
CA PHE A 169 -4.38 -12.86 0.33
C PHE A 169 -4.12 -14.02 -0.62
N GLN A 170 -3.17 -13.88 -1.55
CA GLN A 170 -2.97 -14.84 -2.65
C GLN A 170 -4.24 -15.05 -3.47
N ALA A 171 -5.05 -14.01 -3.60
CA ALA A 171 -6.35 -14.01 -4.24
C ALA A 171 -6.48 -12.84 -5.24
N PRO A 172 -5.99 -13.00 -6.49
CA PRO A 172 -5.97 -11.91 -7.48
C PRO A 172 -7.36 -11.33 -7.77
N ILE A 173 -8.35 -12.19 -7.95
CA ILE A 173 -9.73 -11.76 -8.25
C ILE A 173 -10.29 -10.88 -7.13
N THR A 174 -10.08 -11.28 -5.87
CA THR A 174 -10.52 -10.50 -4.72
C THR A 174 -9.89 -9.12 -4.69
N GLY A 175 -8.58 -9.03 -4.99
CA GLY A 175 -7.87 -7.75 -5.06
C GLY A 175 -8.45 -6.81 -6.12
N ILE A 176 -8.78 -7.34 -7.29
CA ILE A 176 -9.38 -6.58 -8.40
C ILE A 176 -10.77 -6.07 -8.02
N ILE A 177 -11.64 -6.95 -7.54
CA ILE A 177 -13.02 -6.59 -7.14
C ILE A 177 -12.98 -5.52 -6.05
N PHE A 178 -12.15 -5.72 -5.03
CA PHE A 178 -12.00 -4.74 -3.95
C PHE A 178 -11.56 -3.37 -4.45
N ALA A 179 -10.57 -3.31 -5.35
CA ALA A 179 -10.07 -2.04 -5.88
C ALA A 179 -11.13 -1.29 -6.68
N ILE A 180 -11.93 -2.02 -7.49
CA ILE A 180 -13.01 -1.45 -8.28
C ILE A 180 -14.10 -0.89 -7.38
N GLU A 181 -14.53 -1.68 -6.39
CA GLU A 181 -15.64 -1.34 -5.50
C GLU A 181 -15.27 -0.18 -4.57
N VAL A 182 -14.13 -0.25 -3.92
CA VAL A 182 -13.71 0.76 -2.93
C VAL A 182 -13.40 2.11 -3.57
N PHE A 183 -12.74 2.12 -4.71
CA PHE A 183 -12.37 3.37 -5.38
C PHE A 183 -13.35 3.84 -6.43
N MET A 184 -14.49 3.13 -6.58
CA MET A 184 -15.53 3.46 -7.57
C MET A 184 -14.95 3.69 -8.97
N ILE A 185 -14.02 2.84 -9.38
CA ILE A 185 -13.37 2.95 -10.68
C ILE A 185 -14.40 2.58 -11.74
N ASP A 186 -14.55 3.43 -12.74
CA ASP A 186 -15.44 3.17 -13.87
C ASP A 186 -15.14 1.82 -14.51
N ILE A 187 -16.13 0.93 -14.56
CA ILE A 187 -16.04 -0.39 -15.17
C ILE A 187 -16.06 -0.23 -16.69
N SER A 188 -14.96 0.26 -17.23
CA SER A 188 -14.73 0.29 -18.67
C SER A 188 -13.57 -0.65 -19.01
N MET A 189 -13.58 -1.22 -20.22
CA MET A 189 -12.47 -2.05 -20.69
C MET A 189 -11.12 -1.32 -20.63
N ALA A 190 -11.13 0.01 -20.72
CA ALA A 190 -9.93 0.83 -20.63
C ALA A 190 -9.34 0.89 -19.21
N SER A 191 -10.18 0.73 -18.18
CA SER A 191 -9.76 0.74 -16.77
C SER A 191 -9.55 -0.66 -16.22
N LEU A 192 -10.37 -1.65 -16.63
CA LEU A 192 -10.31 -3.02 -16.14
C LEU A 192 -9.04 -3.75 -16.56
N ILE A 193 -8.73 -3.73 -17.88
CA ILE A 193 -7.58 -4.49 -18.42
C ILE A 193 -6.26 -4.18 -17.71
N PRO A 194 -5.91 -2.92 -17.40
CA PRO A 194 -4.69 -2.63 -16.65
C PRO A 194 -4.71 -3.02 -15.17
N ILE A 195 -5.89 -3.23 -14.58
CA ILE A 195 -6.03 -3.62 -13.16
C ILE A 195 -5.89 -5.14 -12.97
N ILE A 196 -6.29 -5.91 -13.98
CA ILE A 196 -6.14 -7.36 -14.04
C ILE A 196 -4.67 -7.77 -14.18
#